data_c6d99119a90a04d9f9e38ffce92a53a5
#
_entry.id   c6d99119a90a04d9f9e38ffce92a53a5
#
_cell.length_a   1.000
_cell.length_b   1.000
_cell.length_c   1.000
_cell.angle_alpha   90.00
_cell.angle_beta   90.00
_cell.angle_gamma   90.00
#
_symmetry.space_group_name_H-M   'P 1'
#
loop_
_entity.id
_entity.type
_entity.pdbx_description
1 polymer ?
#
loop_
_entity_poly.entity_id
_entity_poly.type
_entity_poly.pdbx_seq_one_letter_code
_entity_poly.pdbx_strand_id
1 'polypeptide(L)'
;YCPNESGCPPQIKGRIEHFVTRKAMNINIGPETVEDLYNAGYVKDSADLYTLTVADLLRLERWAEKSAQNLMSSLEESKQVPFERVLFGLGIRFVGETVAKRLVSAFHSIEALEQASLEDLVAVDEIGERIAQSVLSYFSDEKNRTLVNRFKEQGLRMAVSEEQLANRSEKLKGLTIVISGTFSKHSRDEYKAMIEQHGGKNSGSVSGKTDYILAGENMGPAKLEKAAKLGVKIINEDAFLNMLE
;
A
#
# COMPACT_ATOMS: atom_id res chain seq x y z
N TYR A 1 -17.97 18.34 9.87
CA TYR A 1 -16.85 17.50 10.35
C TYR A 1 -17.19 17.03 11.77
N CYS A 2 -17.31 15.72 12.00
CA CYS A 2 -17.60 15.18 13.32
C CYS A 2 -16.25 14.92 14.05
N PRO A 3 -16.00 15.56 15.19
CA PRO A 3 -14.75 15.37 15.94
C PRO A 3 -14.69 14.05 16.72
N ASN A 4 -15.80 13.31 16.80
CA ASN A 4 -15.89 12.03 17.52
C ASN A 4 -15.38 10.88 16.65
N GLU A 5 -14.07 10.70 16.61
CA GLU A 5 -13.41 9.71 15.75
C GLU A 5 -13.67 8.25 16.19
N SER A 6 -13.97 8.01 17.45
CA SER A 6 -14.08 6.66 18.01
C SER A 6 -15.52 6.16 18.25
N GLY A 7 -16.52 7.04 18.13
CA GLY A 7 -17.90 6.69 18.44
C GLY A 7 -18.93 7.05 17.36
N CYS A 8 -18.48 7.60 16.22
CA CYS A 8 -19.37 7.99 15.14
C CYS A 8 -19.54 6.83 14.14
N PRO A 9 -20.72 6.19 14.03
CA PRO A 9 -20.93 5.05 13.15
C PRO A 9 -20.52 5.27 11.69
N PRO A 10 -20.82 6.42 11.05
CA PRO A 10 -20.34 6.71 9.71
C PRO A 10 -18.82 6.72 9.58
N GLN A 11 -18.07 7.21 10.58
CA GLN A 11 -16.62 7.21 10.54
C GLN A 11 -16.05 5.81 10.73
N ILE A 12 -16.63 5.01 11.62
CA ILE A 12 -16.22 3.62 11.83
C ILE A 12 -16.41 2.83 10.54
N LYS A 13 -17.61 2.89 9.94
CA LYS A 13 -17.89 2.24 8.66
C LYS A 13 -16.96 2.71 7.56
N GLY A 14 -16.75 4.02 7.44
CA GLY A 14 -15.82 4.58 6.43
C GLY A 14 -14.36 4.13 6.60
N ARG A 15 -13.87 3.90 7.82
CA ARG A 15 -12.55 3.32 8.07
C ARG A 15 -12.48 1.86 7.64
N ILE A 16 -13.53 1.07 7.93
CA ILE A 16 -13.61 -0.32 7.48
C ILE A 16 -13.70 -0.38 5.95
N GLU A 17 -14.52 0.47 5.34
CA GLU A 17 -14.63 0.59 3.88
C GLU A 17 -13.28 0.95 3.24
N HIS A 18 -12.55 1.90 3.81
CA HIS A 18 -11.21 2.25 3.34
C HIS A 18 -10.25 1.06 3.44
N PHE A 19 -10.25 0.36 4.58
CA PHE A 19 -9.39 -0.78 4.85
C PHE A 19 -9.59 -1.92 3.86
N VAL A 20 -10.84 -2.23 3.49
CA VAL A 20 -11.15 -3.33 2.56
C VAL A 20 -10.88 -3.00 1.09
N THR A 21 -10.64 -1.74 0.74
CA THR A 21 -10.42 -1.35 -0.66
C THR A 21 -9.35 -2.15 -1.37
N ARG A 22 -9.45 -2.21 -2.71
CA ARG A 22 -8.44 -2.85 -3.57
C ARG A 22 -7.04 -2.28 -3.37
N LYS A 23 -6.92 -1.01 -3.03
CA LYS A 23 -5.65 -0.31 -2.81
C LYS A 23 -5.03 -0.62 -1.45
N ALA A 24 -5.85 -0.91 -0.46
CA ALA A 24 -5.45 -1.36 0.87
C ALA A 24 -5.39 -2.89 0.93
N MET A 25 -6.28 -3.52 1.64
CA MET A 25 -6.23 -4.97 1.92
C MET A 25 -6.83 -5.84 0.81
N ASN A 26 -7.53 -5.26 -0.16
CA ASN A 26 -8.18 -5.96 -1.28
C ASN A 26 -9.15 -7.07 -0.82
N ILE A 27 -9.91 -6.79 0.23
CA ILE A 27 -10.94 -7.71 0.74
C ILE A 27 -12.20 -7.51 -0.09
N ASN A 28 -12.75 -8.61 -0.60
CA ASN A 28 -13.85 -8.58 -1.56
C ASN A 28 -15.23 -8.41 -0.87
N ILE A 29 -15.43 -7.26 -0.22
CA ILE A 29 -16.73 -6.82 0.31
C ILE A 29 -17.03 -5.39 -0.09
N GLY A 30 -18.31 -5.10 -0.28
CA GLY A 30 -18.81 -3.75 -0.58
C GLY A 30 -19.31 -3.00 0.67
N PRO A 31 -19.63 -1.70 0.51
CA PRO A 31 -20.16 -0.87 1.59
C PRO A 31 -21.43 -1.45 2.25
N GLU A 32 -22.31 -2.07 1.46
CA GLU A 32 -23.54 -2.71 1.99
C GLU A 32 -23.20 -3.84 2.97
N THR A 33 -22.21 -4.68 2.61
CA THR A 33 -21.74 -5.75 3.49
C THR A 33 -21.10 -5.22 4.77
N VAL A 34 -20.33 -4.14 4.68
CA VAL A 34 -19.75 -3.48 5.85
C VAL A 34 -20.85 -2.96 6.76
N GLU A 35 -21.90 -2.37 6.19
CA GLU A 35 -23.05 -1.88 6.92
C GLU A 35 -23.83 -3.02 7.63
N ASP A 36 -24.09 -4.12 6.93
CA ASP A 36 -24.78 -5.30 7.48
C ASP A 36 -23.98 -5.91 8.65
N LEU A 37 -22.67 -6.10 8.48
CA LEU A 37 -21.78 -6.63 9.52
C LEU A 37 -21.71 -5.70 10.75
N TYR A 38 -21.65 -4.39 10.51
CA TYR A 38 -21.64 -3.39 11.59
C TYR A 38 -22.97 -3.36 12.35
N ASN A 39 -24.09 -3.34 11.65
CA ASN A 39 -25.44 -3.29 12.25
C ASN A 39 -25.78 -4.58 13.01
N ALA A 40 -25.29 -5.72 12.54
CA ALA A 40 -25.42 -7.00 13.24
C ALA A 40 -24.48 -7.13 14.46
N GLY A 41 -23.59 -6.16 14.66
CA GLY A 41 -22.66 -6.13 15.79
C GLY A 41 -21.44 -7.06 15.66
N TYR A 42 -21.23 -7.68 14.49
CA TYR A 42 -20.09 -8.55 14.24
C TYR A 42 -18.78 -7.77 14.06
N VAL A 43 -18.85 -6.55 13.52
CA VAL A 43 -17.66 -5.75 13.19
C VAL A 43 -17.83 -4.35 13.78
N LYS A 44 -16.92 -3.96 14.67
CA LYS A 44 -16.82 -2.63 15.30
C LYS A 44 -15.59 -1.86 14.83
N ASP A 45 -14.58 -2.58 14.33
CA ASP A 45 -13.39 -2.05 13.69
C ASP A 45 -12.89 -3.02 12.61
N SER A 46 -11.83 -2.64 11.89
CA SER A 46 -11.31 -3.45 10.79
C SER A 46 -10.66 -4.77 11.24
N ALA A 47 -10.19 -4.88 12.48
CA ALA A 47 -9.60 -6.12 12.97
C ALA A 47 -10.65 -7.20 13.26
N ASP A 48 -11.89 -6.81 13.57
CA ASP A 48 -13.00 -7.75 13.76
C ASP A 48 -13.30 -8.55 12.49
N LEU A 49 -12.97 -8.03 11.30
CA LEU A 49 -13.12 -8.77 10.05
C LEU A 49 -12.41 -10.12 10.06
N TYR A 50 -11.23 -10.19 10.70
CA TYR A 50 -10.41 -11.40 10.77
C TYR A 50 -10.88 -12.40 11.84
N THR A 51 -11.84 -12.03 12.67
CA THR A 51 -12.46 -12.91 13.67
C THR A 51 -13.78 -13.51 13.21
N LEU A 52 -14.27 -13.11 12.03
CA LEU A 52 -15.52 -13.63 11.45
C LEU A 52 -15.38 -15.11 11.12
N THR A 53 -16.48 -15.84 11.28
CA THR A 53 -16.60 -17.23 10.85
C THR A 53 -17.66 -17.38 9.76
N VAL A 54 -17.60 -18.47 9.00
CA VAL A 54 -18.67 -18.81 8.02
C VAL A 54 -20.03 -18.86 8.71
N ALA A 55 -20.09 -19.40 9.93
CA ALA A 55 -21.34 -19.48 10.68
C ALA A 55 -21.94 -18.12 11.04
N ASP A 56 -21.11 -17.10 11.31
CA ASP A 56 -21.55 -15.73 11.57
C ASP A 56 -22.16 -15.12 10.30
N LEU A 57 -21.50 -15.31 9.17
CA LEU A 57 -21.94 -14.79 7.89
C LEU A 57 -23.28 -15.43 7.45
N LEU A 58 -23.45 -16.73 7.65
CA LEU A 58 -24.68 -17.45 7.30
C LEU A 58 -25.92 -17.05 8.14
N ARG A 59 -25.71 -16.33 9.25
CA ARG A 59 -26.81 -15.74 10.03
C ARG A 59 -27.34 -14.44 9.46
N LEU A 60 -26.58 -13.82 8.55
CA LEU A 60 -27.00 -12.59 7.88
C LEU A 60 -27.90 -12.92 6.68
N GLU A 61 -28.93 -12.10 6.47
CA GLU A 61 -29.74 -12.21 5.28
C GLU A 61 -28.89 -12.05 4.01
N ARG A 62 -29.23 -12.76 2.95
CA ARG A 62 -28.58 -12.74 1.62
C ARG A 62 -27.18 -13.40 1.56
N TRP A 63 -26.70 -14.03 2.64
CA TRP A 63 -25.45 -14.77 2.60
C TRP A 63 -25.68 -16.25 2.31
N ALA A 64 -24.97 -16.74 1.29
CA ALA A 64 -24.88 -18.15 0.97
C ALA A 64 -23.48 -18.69 1.29
N GLU A 65 -23.35 -19.99 1.45
CA GLU A 65 -22.10 -20.64 1.83
C GLU A 65 -20.92 -20.25 0.90
N LYS A 66 -21.17 -20.21 -0.41
CA LYS A 66 -20.15 -19.81 -1.40
C LYS A 66 -19.66 -18.37 -1.19
N SER A 67 -20.53 -17.41 -0.90
CA SER A 67 -20.15 -16.03 -0.64
C SER A 67 -19.40 -15.89 0.68
N ALA A 68 -19.81 -16.63 1.71
CA ALA A 68 -19.11 -16.69 2.98
C ALA A 68 -17.70 -17.25 2.83
N GLN A 69 -17.54 -18.38 2.12
CA GLN A 69 -16.23 -18.96 1.84
C GLN A 69 -15.34 -18.02 1.01
N ASN A 70 -15.89 -17.33 0.02
CA ASN A 70 -15.13 -16.36 -0.79
C ASN A 70 -14.61 -15.21 0.08
N LEU A 71 -15.41 -14.71 1.03
CA LEU A 71 -14.93 -13.68 1.96
C LEU A 71 -13.81 -14.22 2.85
N MET A 72 -13.97 -15.42 3.41
CA MET A 72 -12.93 -16.03 4.25
C MET A 72 -11.61 -16.21 3.48
N SER A 73 -11.67 -16.68 2.23
CA SER A 73 -10.49 -16.77 1.37
C SER A 73 -9.85 -15.40 1.11
N SER A 74 -10.67 -14.39 0.83
CA SER A 74 -10.20 -13.02 0.62
C SER A 74 -9.55 -12.42 1.86
N LEU A 75 -10.04 -12.74 3.07
CA LEU A 75 -9.43 -12.32 4.33
C LEU A 75 -8.06 -13.00 4.53
N GLU A 76 -7.94 -14.30 4.27
CA GLU A 76 -6.65 -15.00 4.35
C GLU A 76 -5.64 -14.48 3.31
N GLU A 77 -6.06 -14.27 2.07
CA GLU A 77 -5.22 -13.65 1.03
C GLU A 77 -4.75 -12.25 1.43
N SER A 78 -5.61 -11.46 2.08
CA SER A 78 -5.28 -10.11 2.50
C SER A 78 -4.15 -10.05 3.53
N LYS A 79 -3.91 -11.09 4.31
CA LYS A 79 -2.78 -11.18 5.25
C LYS A 79 -1.43 -11.16 4.53
N GLN A 80 -1.41 -11.50 3.24
CA GLN A 80 -0.20 -11.56 2.41
C GLN A 80 0.09 -10.24 1.66
N VAL A 81 -0.77 -9.23 1.75
CA VAL A 81 -0.48 -7.95 1.10
C VAL A 81 0.77 -7.30 1.70
N PRO A 82 1.56 -6.57 0.90
CA PRO A 82 2.78 -5.95 1.40
C PRO A 82 2.49 -4.86 2.44
N PHE A 83 3.46 -4.63 3.33
CA PHE A 83 3.31 -3.77 4.50
C PHE A 83 2.88 -2.33 4.16
N GLU A 84 3.32 -1.76 3.05
CA GLU A 84 2.89 -0.42 2.64
C GLU A 84 1.38 -0.32 2.36
N ARG A 85 0.74 -1.43 1.95
CA ARG A 85 -0.70 -1.48 1.78
C ARG A 85 -1.44 -1.60 3.10
N VAL A 86 -0.88 -2.37 4.04
CA VAL A 86 -1.38 -2.44 5.42
C VAL A 86 -1.31 -1.06 6.05
N LEU A 87 -0.15 -0.37 5.96
CA LEU A 87 0.03 0.97 6.51
C LEU A 87 -0.94 1.99 5.89
N PHE A 88 -1.17 1.94 4.58
CA PHE A 88 -2.20 2.74 3.91
C PHE A 88 -3.60 2.40 4.44
N GLY A 89 -3.89 1.12 4.64
CA GLY A 89 -5.17 0.62 5.17
C GLY A 89 -5.49 1.09 6.59
N LEU A 90 -4.49 1.41 7.41
CA LEU A 90 -4.70 2.00 8.75
C LEU A 90 -5.42 3.35 8.71
N GLY A 91 -5.45 4.01 7.55
CA GLY A 91 -6.17 5.28 7.36
C GLY A 91 -5.59 6.45 8.12
N ILE A 92 -4.28 6.47 8.37
CA ILE A 92 -3.58 7.59 9.02
C ILE A 92 -3.76 8.84 8.17
N ARG A 93 -4.19 9.92 8.79
CA ARG A 93 -4.48 11.16 8.07
C ARG A 93 -3.25 11.66 7.31
N PHE A 94 -3.42 12.09 6.07
CA PHE A 94 -2.37 12.50 5.13
C PHE A 94 -1.42 11.39 4.67
N VAL A 95 -1.58 10.16 5.12
CA VAL A 95 -0.79 9.01 4.66
C VAL A 95 -1.55 8.32 3.52
N GLY A 96 -1.29 8.77 2.30
CA GLY A 96 -1.75 8.10 1.07
C GLY A 96 -0.81 6.98 0.65
N GLU A 97 -1.11 6.29 -0.46
CA GLU A 97 -0.30 5.18 -1.00
C GLU A 97 1.20 5.54 -1.16
N THR A 98 1.50 6.72 -1.71
CA THR A 98 2.89 7.18 -1.91
C THR A 98 3.61 7.42 -0.58
N VAL A 99 2.94 8.08 0.36
CA VAL A 99 3.49 8.35 1.69
C VAL A 99 3.71 7.05 2.46
N ALA A 100 2.75 6.11 2.41
CA ALA A 100 2.91 4.79 3.03
C ALA A 100 4.15 4.05 2.50
N LYS A 101 4.36 4.04 1.19
CA LYS A 101 5.57 3.46 0.58
C LYS A 101 6.86 4.13 1.07
N ARG A 102 6.89 5.47 1.17
CA ARG A 102 8.05 6.22 1.68
C ARG A 102 8.36 5.85 3.13
N LEU A 103 7.34 5.85 3.98
CA LEU A 103 7.48 5.48 5.39
C LEU A 103 7.98 4.04 5.54
N VAL A 104 7.38 3.08 4.81
CA VAL A 104 7.83 1.68 4.85
C VAL A 104 9.24 1.52 4.29
N SER A 105 9.60 2.30 3.28
CA SER A 105 10.96 2.28 2.74
C SER A 105 12.01 2.79 3.73
N ALA A 106 11.65 3.72 4.60
CA ALA A 106 12.54 4.31 5.59
C ALA A 106 12.60 3.50 6.90
N PHE A 107 11.45 3.05 7.40
CA PHE A 107 11.35 2.43 8.72
C PHE A 107 11.27 0.90 8.71
N HIS A 108 10.91 0.29 7.59
CA HIS A 108 10.85 -1.15 7.34
C HIS A 108 9.88 -1.96 8.19
N SER A 109 9.49 -1.52 9.39
CA SER A 109 8.53 -2.19 10.26
C SER A 109 7.61 -1.21 10.98
N ILE A 110 6.47 -1.70 11.44
CA ILE A 110 5.52 -0.90 12.21
C ILE A 110 6.12 -0.51 13.57
N GLU A 111 6.93 -1.37 14.19
CA GLU A 111 7.61 -1.11 15.45
C GLU A 111 8.59 0.07 15.33
N ALA A 112 9.38 0.09 14.26
CA ALA A 112 10.28 1.21 14.00
C ALA A 112 9.51 2.51 13.76
N LEU A 113 8.36 2.43 13.09
CA LEU A 113 7.51 3.58 12.84
C LEU A 113 6.81 4.09 14.12
N GLU A 114 6.40 3.19 15.01
CA GLU A 114 5.83 3.52 16.33
C GLU A 114 6.82 4.24 17.24
N GLN A 115 8.12 3.95 17.11
CA GLN A 115 9.20 4.52 17.91
C GLN A 115 9.88 5.73 17.28
N ALA A 116 9.52 6.07 16.04
CA ALA A 116 10.13 7.18 15.32
C ALA A 116 9.87 8.52 15.97
N SER A 117 10.90 9.37 16.03
CA SER A 117 10.77 10.77 16.47
C SER A 117 10.22 11.66 15.35
N LEU A 118 9.87 12.90 15.68
CA LEU A 118 9.47 13.89 14.68
C LEU A 118 10.60 14.12 13.66
N GLU A 119 11.83 14.22 14.16
CA GLU A 119 13.02 14.44 13.34
C GLU A 119 13.25 13.29 12.37
N ASP A 120 13.12 12.04 12.81
CA ASP A 120 13.27 10.85 11.97
C ASP A 120 12.24 10.84 10.84
N LEU A 121 10.99 11.16 11.16
CA LEU A 121 9.91 11.21 10.19
C LEU A 121 10.10 12.31 9.15
N VAL A 122 10.48 13.52 9.56
CA VAL A 122 10.70 14.66 8.66
C VAL A 122 11.96 14.48 7.81
N ALA A 123 12.94 13.69 8.26
CA ALA A 123 14.12 13.35 7.48
C ALA A 123 13.81 12.49 6.24
N VAL A 124 12.63 11.82 6.20
CA VAL A 124 12.19 11.05 5.05
C VAL A 124 11.72 11.99 3.92
N ASP A 125 12.23 11.76 2.71
CA ASP A 125 11.86 12.57 1.53
C ASP A 125 10.34 12.63 1.31
N GLU A 126 9.84 13.80 0.96
CA GLU A 126 8.40 14.10 0.78
C GLU A 126 7.54 14.00 2.07
N ILE A 127 8.13 13.78 3.25
CA ILE A 127 7.42 13.76 4.53
C ILE A 127 7.62 15.11 5.24
N GLY A 128 6.61 15.97 5.15
CA GLY A 128 6.60 17.22 5.88
C GLY A 128 6.09 17.07 7.32
N GLU A 129 6.32 18.09 8.14
CA GLU A 129 5.95 18.13 9.56
C GLU A 129 4.47 17.75 9.81
N ARG A 130 3.55 18.18 8.94
CA ARG A 130 2.12 17.86 9.05
C ARG A 130 1.82 16.36 8.94
N ILE A 131 2.53 15.66 8.05
CA ILE A 131 2.41 14.22 7.89
C ILE A 131 3.04 13.52 9.10
N ALA A 132 4.24 13.95 9.50
CA ALA A 132 4.97 13.41 10.63
C ALA A 132 4.14 13.52 11.93
N GLN A 133 3.58 14.69 12.22
CA GLN A 133 2.70 14.89 13.37
C GLN A 133 1.45 14.00 13.33
N SER A 134 0.89 13.75 12.13
CA SER A 134 -0.26 12.88 11.98
C SER A 134 0.08 11.40 12.28
N VAL A 135 1.29 10.96 11.89
CA VAL A 135 1.79 9.61 12.22
C VAL A 135 2.02 9.49 13.73
N LEU A 136 2.69 10.44 14.34
CA LEU A 136 2.92 10.47 15.81
C LEU A 136 1.61 10.48 16.59
N SER A 137 0.65 11.32 16.19
CA SER A 137 -0.68 11.38 16.81
C SER A 137 -1.43 10.05 16.70
N TYR A 138 -1.33 9.36 15.55
CA TYR A 138 -1.96 8.07 15.37
C TYR A 138 -1.42 7.02 16.34
N PHE A 139 -0.10 6.90 16.49
CA PHE A 139 0.52 5.92 17.37
C PHE A 139 0.54 6.34 18.85
N SER A 140 0.28 7.61 19.19
CA SER A 140 0.07 8.03 20.57
C SER A 140 -1.31 7.60 21.12
N ASP A 141 -2.29 7.37 20.27
CA ASP A 141 -3.61 6.88 20.67
C ASP A 141 -3.57 5.37 21.00
N GLU A 142 -3.93 5.03 22.22
CA GLU A 142 -3.95 3.65 22.71
C GLU A 142 -4.90 2.75 21.92
N LYS A 143 -6.02 3.28 21.42
CA LYS A 143 -6.98 2.53 20.60
C LYS A 143 -6.35 2.12 19.27
N ASN A 144 -5.60 3.00 18.64
CA ASN A 144 -4.91 2.70 17.39
C ASN A 144 -3.79 1.68 17.61
N ARG A 145 -3.02 1.78 18.70
CA ARG A 145 -2.01 0.76 19.05
C ARG A 145 -2.65 -0.60 19.32
N THR A 146 -3.77 -0.62 20.03
CA THR A 146 -4.54 -1.86 20.26
C THR A 146 -5.01 -2.47 18.94
N LEU A 147 -5.51 -1.66 18.01
CA LEU A 147 -5.92 -2.11 16.67
C LEU A 147 -4.74 -2.71 15.90
N VAL A 148 -3.60 -2.05 15.90
CA VAL A 148 -2.36 -2.52 15.26
C VAL A 148 -1.90 -3.85 15.87
N ASN A 149 -1.93 -4.00 17.20
CA ASN A 149 -1.57 -5.24 17.88
C ASN A 149 -2.50 -6.39 17.49
N ARG A 150 -3.81 -6.13 17.42
CA ARG A 150 -4.78 -7.12 16.94
C ARG A 150 -4.49 -7.56 15.50
N PHE A 151 -4.11 -6.65 14.61
CA PHE A 151 -3.69 -7.01 13.26
C PHE A 151 -2.43 -7.89 13.24
N LYS A 152 -1.44 -7.60 14.11
CA LYS A 152 -0.25 -8.46 14.29
C LYS A 152 -0.64 -9.88 14.71
N GLU A 153 -1.54 -10.00 15.69
CA GLU A 153 -2.06 -11.28 16.20
C GLU A 153 -2.80 -12.07 15.10
N GLN A 154 -3.47 -11.38 14.17
CA GLN A 154 -4.13 -12.00 13.02
C GLN A 154 -3.16 -12.38 11.89
N GLY A 155 -1.88 -12.05 12.01
CA GLY A 155 -0.84 -12.43 11.06
C GLY A 155 -0.71 -11.51 9.84
N LEU A 156 -1.17 -10.25 9.92
CA LEU A 156 -0.94 -9.27 8.87
C LEU A 156 0.54 -8.90 8.80
N ARG A 157 1.05 -8.66 7.59
CA ARG A 157 2.43 -8.23 7.38
C ARG A 157 2.65 -6.81 7.89
N MET A 158 3.37 -6.68 9.00
CA MET A 158 3.68 -5.40 9.64
C MET A 158 5.15 -5.00 9.48
N ALA A 159 5.87 -5.71 8.62
CA ALA A 159 7.27 -5.42 8.29
C ALA A 159 7.60 -5.85 6.87
N VAL A 160 8.65 -5.27 6.33
CA VAL A 160 9.30 -5.73 5.09
C VAL A 160 10.06 -7.02 5.42
N SER A 161 9.96 -8.06 4.59
CA SER A 161 10.66 -9.31 4.84
C SER A 161 12.18 -9.13 4.71
N GLU A 162 12.96 -9.97 5.43
CA GLU A 162 14.43 -9.97 5.34
C GLU A 162 14.90 -10.21 3.89
N GLU A 163 14.22 -11.06 3.15
CA GLU A 163 14.49 -11.30 1.73
C GLU A 163 14.30 -10.05 0.88
N GLN A 164 13.22 -9.29 1.13
CA GLN A 164 12.97 -8.02 0.45
C GLN A 164 14.01 -6.96 0.83
N LEU A 165 14.50 -6.96 2.07
CA LEU A 165 15.57 -6.06 2.52
C LEU A 165 16.92 -6.44 1.91
N ALA A 166 17.26 -7.73 1.87
CA ALA A 166 18.50 -8.25 1.30
C ALA A 166 18.61 -7.97 -0.21
N ASN A 167 17.48 -7.97 -0.91
CA ASN A 167 17.40 -7.67 -2.34
C ASN A 167 17.33 -6.17 -2.67
N ARG A 168 17.30 -5.29 -1.67
CA ARG A 168 17.35 -3.85 -1.90
C ARG A 168 18.75 -3.38 -2.24
N SER A 169 18.87 -2.49 -3.20
CA SER A 169 20.12 -1.78 -3.50
C SER A 169 19.83 -0.31 -3.80
N GLU A 170 20.85 0.50 -3.82
CA GLU A 170 20.77 1.92 -4.21
C GLU A 170 21.22 2.18 -5.65
N LYS A 171 21.34 1.14 -6.49
CA LYS A 171 21.87 1.24 -7.86
C LYS A 171 21.10 2.21 -8.75
N LEU A 172 19.79 2.38 -8.50
CA LEU A 172 18.94 3.31 -9.22
C LEU A 172 18.57 4.56 -8.40
N LYS A 173 19.24 4.79 -7.27
CA LYS A 173 18.97 5.93 -6.39
C LYS A 173 19.06 7.26 -7.14
N GLY A 174 18.04 8.08 -7.00
CA GLY A 174 17.96 9.38 -7.67
C GLY A 174 17.49 9.33 -9.12
N LEU A 175 17.37 8.14 -9.73
CA LEU A 175 16.89 8.01 -11.11
C LEU A 175 15.36 7.91 -11.17
N THR A 176 14.78 8.66 -12.10
CA THR A 176 13.37 8.59 -12.45
C THR A 176 13.20 7.83 -13.77
N ILE A 177 12.50 6.70 -13.72
CA ILE A 177 12.32 5.81 -14.87
C ILE A 177 10.85 5.70 -15.23
N VAL A 178 10.53 5.86 -16.52
CA VAL A 178 9.19 5.69 -17.08
C VAL A 178 9.13 4.35 -17.81
N ILE A 179 8.11 3.56 -17.52
CA ILE A 179 7.89 2.26 -18.19
C ILE A 179 6.88 2.45 -19.32
N SER A 180 7.20 1.93 -20.53
CA SER A 180 6.33 2.04 -21.70
C SER A 180 6.46 0.83 -22.62
N GLY A 181 5.34 0.34 -23.15
CA GLY A 181 5.32 -0.82 -24.05
C GLY A 181 4.92 -2.12 -23.36
N THR A 182 5.04 -3.22 -24.10
CA THR A 182 4.87 -4.60 -23.66
C THR A 182 6.23 -5.25 -23.47
N PHE A 183 6.37 -6.09 -22.49
CA PHE A 183 7.64 -6.68 -22.08
C PHE A 183 7.59 -8.22 -22.21
N SER A 184 8.73 -8.82 -22.50
CA SER A 184 8.86 -10.25 -22.71
C SER A 184 9.42 -11.01 -21.51
N LYS A 185 10.30 -10.36 -20.71
CA LYS A 185 11.00 -11.00 -19.60
C LYS A 185 10.24 -10.88 -18.29
N HIS A 186 9.69 -9.71 -18.01
CA HIS A 186 8.95 -9.41 -16.80
C HIS A 186 7.70 -8.59 -17.11
N SER A 187 6.70 -8.67 -16.25
CA SER A 187 5.54 -7.80 -16.35
C SER A 187 5.88 -6.35 -16.00
N ARG A 188 5.00 -5.45 -16.40
CA ARG A 188 5.13 -4.02 -16.06
C ARG A 188 5.20 -3.75 -14.57
N ASP A 189 4.43 -4.50 -13.78
CA ASP A 189 4.39 -4.35 -12.33
C ASP A 189 5.65 -4.92 -11.68
N GLU A 190 6.26 -5.97 -12.24
CA GLU A 190 7.57 -6.48 -11.79
C GLU A 190 8.67 -5.48 -12.07
N TYR A 191 8.75 -4.87 -13.26
CA TYR A 191 9.73 -3.81 -13.54
C TYR A 191 9.57 -2.60 -12.62
N LYS A 192 8.35 -2.24 -12.30
CA LYS A 192 8.05 -1.17 -11.34
C LYS A 192 8.57 -1.50 -9.95
N ALA A 193 8.33 -2.74 -9.51
CA ALA A 193 8.85 -3.24 -8.24
C ALA A 193 10.39 -3.24 -8.23
N MET A 194 11.05 -3.69 -9.31
CA MET A 194 12.52 -3.66 -9.44
C MET A 194 13.09 -2.25 -9.35
N ILE A 195 12.48 -1.27 -10.04
CA ILE A 195 12.91 0.13 -9.97
C ILE A 195 12.84 0.64 -8.53
N GLU A 196 11.71 0.42 -7.86
CA GLU A 196 11.49 0.85 -6.47
C GLU A 196 12.42 0.11 -5.49
N GLN A 197 12.66 -1.19 -5.71
CA GLN A 197 13.55 -2.04 -4.91
C GLN A 197 15.01 -1.58 -4.95
N HIS A 198 15.44 -1.07 -6.08
CA HIS A 198 16.81 -0.56 -6.28
C HIS A 198 16.95 0.95 -6.07
N GLY A 199 15.97 1.58 -5.39
CA GLY A 199 16.02 2.99 -4.98
C GLY A 199 15.63 3.99 -6.06
N GLY A 200 15.15 3.53 -7.23
CA GLY A 200 14.68 4.38 -8.31
C GLY A 200 13.24 4.84 -8.11
N LYS A 201 12.84 5.87 -8.86
CA LYS A 201 11.47 6.40 -8.89
C LYS A 201 10.77 5.99 -10.20
N ASN A 202 9.64 5.30 -10.10
CA ASN A 202 8.79 5.05 -11.26
C ASN A 202 7.85 6.23 -11.49
N SER A 203 7.77 6.71 -12.74
CA SER A 203 6.85 7.76 -13.17
C SER A 203 5.94 7.28 -14.30
N GLY A 204 4.67 7.66 -14.27
CA GLY A 204 3.69 7.34 -15.33
C GLY A 204 3.86 8.18 -16.58
N SER A 205 4.51 9.36 -16.50
CA SER A 205 4.66 10.32 -17.59
C SER A 205 6.10 10.79 -17.76
N VAL A 206 6.50 11.02 -19.01
CA VAL A 206 7.81 11.59 -19.35
C VAL A 206 7.83 13.09 -19.03
N SER A 207 8.86 13.55 -18.35
CA SER A 207 9.08 14.96 -17.99
C SER A 207 10.56 15.30 -18.03
N GLY A 208 10.93 16.55 -17.83
CA GLY A 208 12.34 17.00 -17.73
C GLY A 208 13.09 16.40 -16.53
N LYS A 209 12.39 15.68 -15.62
CA LYS A 209 12.98 14.96 -14.49
C LYS A 209 13.11 13.46 -14.78
N THR A 210 12.80 12.99 -15.99
CA THR A 210 12.89 11.58 -16.38
C THR A 210 14.30 11.31 -16.90
N ASP A 211 15.00 10.36 -16.28
CA ASP A 211 16.37 9.97 -16.68
C ASP A 211 16.33 8.91 -17.77
N TYR A 212 15.44 7.91 -17.61
CA TYR A 212 15.34 6.79 -18.56
C TYR A 212 13.89 6.46 -18.88
N ILE A 213 13.68 5.95 -20.08
CA ILE A 213 12.45 5.22 -20.43
C ILE A 213 12.84 3.76 -20.66
N LEU A 214 12.31 2.88 -19.82
CA LEU A 214 12.33 1.45 -20.06
C LEU A 214 11.26 1.13 -21.10
N ALA A 215 11.71 0.84 -22.31
CA ALA A 215 10.86 0.59 -23.46
C ALA A 215 10.80 -0.92 -23.76
N GLY A 216 9.57 -1.45 -23.74
CA GLY A 216 9.26 -2.73 -24.32
C GLY A 216 8.77 -2.59 -25.77
N GLU A 217 8.26 -3.68 -26.33
CA GLU A 217 7.63 -3.66 -27.65
C GLU A 217 6.41 -2.74 -27.67
N ASN A 218 6.11 -2.17 -28.84
CA ASN A 218 4.95 -1.28 -29.03
C ASN A 218 4.87 -0.07 -28.08
N MET A 219 6.02 0.54 -27.81
CA MET A 219 6.04 1.82 -27.09
C MET A 219 5.21 2.87 -27.84
N GLY A 220 4.28 3.53 -27.14
CA GLY A 220 3.38 4.51 -27.75
C GLY A 220 4.11 5.74 -28.31
N PRO A 221 3.73 6.22 -29.52
CA PRO A 221 4.42 7.30 -30.25
C PRO A 221 4.52 8.59 -29.44
N ALA A 222 3.51 8.95 -28.67
CA ALA A 222 3.50 10.17 -27.83
C ALA A 222 4.62 10.19 -26.78
N LYS A 223 4.98 9.05 -26.20
CA LYS A 223 6.11 8.96 -25.24
C LYS A 223 7.46 9.02 -25.96
N LEU A 224 7.52 8.44 -27.16
CA LEU A 224 8.72 8.45 -28.01
C LEU A 224 9.07 9.88 -28.47
N GLU A 225 8.08 10.61 -28.97
CA GLU A 225 8.22 12.04 -29.35
C GLU A 225 8.66 12.90 -28.18
N LYS A 226 8.05 12.66 -27.01
CA LYS A 226 8.35 13.43 -25.79
C LYS A 226 9.74 13.13 -25.27
N ALA A 227 10.20 11.87 -25.37
CA ALA A 227 11.56 11.47 -25.04
C ALA A 227 12.59 12.17 -25.94
N ALA A 228 12.37 12.15 -27.25
CA ALA A 228 13.24 12.84 -28.22
C ALA A 228 13.32 14.35 -27.96
N LYS A 229 12.17 14.99 -27.68
CA LYS A 229 12.09 16.43 -27.38
C LYS A 229 12.83 16.83 -26.10
N LEU A 230 12.82 15.95 -25.09
CA LEU A 230 13.43 16.22 -23.77
C LEU A 230 14.83 15.60 -23.61
N GLY A 231 15.33 14.88 -24.61
CA GLY A 231 16.64 14.22 -24.57
C GLY A 231 16.70 13.05 -23.59
N VAL A 232 15.55 12.42 -23.26
CA VAL A 232 15.47 11.32 -22.32
C VAL A 232 15.98 10.02 -22.98
N LYS A 233 16.88 9.31 -22.31
CA LYS A 233 17.45 8.05 -22.82
C LYS A 233 16.42 6.93 -22.79
N ILE A 234 16.34 6.19 -23.89
CA ILE A 234 15.48 5.00 -24.01
C ILE A 234 16.37 3.77 -23.86
N ILE A 235 16.01 2.87 -22.96
CA ILE A 235 16.69 1.60 -22.69
C ILE A 235 15.73 0.43 -22.88
N ASN A 236 16.26 -0.71 -23.31
CA ASN A 236 15.51 -1.96 -23.42
C ASN A 236 15.58 -2.77 -22.11
N GLU A 237 14.91 -3.94 -22.08
CA GLU A 237 14.88 -4.83 -20.92
C GLU A 237 16.30 -5.28 -20.51
N ASP A 238 17.16 -5.65 -21.46
CA ASP A 238 18.53 -6.11 -21.18
C ASP A 238 19.38 -5.01 -20.56
N ALA A 239 19.35 -3.81 -21.14
CA ALA A 239 20.09 -2.68 -20.62
C ALA A 239 19.62 -2.30 -19.21
N PHE A 240 18.32 -2.40 -18.93
CA PHE A 240 17.79 -2.15 -17.59
C PHE A 240 18.26 -3.21 -16.59
N LEU A 241 18.17 -4.49 -16.95
CA LEU A 241 18.59 -5.58 -16.05
C LEU A 241 20.09 -5.49 -15.74
N ASN A 242 20.93 -5.17 -16.73
CA ASN A 242 22.36 -4.93 -16.52
C ASN A 242 22.68 -3.76 -15.58
N MET A 243 21.76 -2.77 -15.44
CA MET A 243 21.91 -1.70 -14.44
C MET A 243 21.68 -2.22 -13.01
N LEU A 244 21.06 -3.39 -12.86
CA LEU A 244 20.76 -4.00 -11.56
C LEU A 244 21.81 -5.04 -11.12
N GLU A 245 22.67 -5.50 -12.04
CA GLU A 245 23.83 -6.38 -11.74
C GLU A 245 25.00 -5.56 -11.15
#